data_119b987c198becb33dd40a0bddc656eb
#
_entry.id   119b987c198becb33dd40a0bddc656eb
#
_cell.length_a   1.000
_cell.length_b   1.000
_cell.length_c   1.000
_cell.angle_alpha   90.00
_cell.angle_beta   90.00
_cell.angle_gamma   90.00
#
_symmetry.space_group_name_H-M   'P 1'
#
loop_
_entity.id
_entity.type
_entity.pdbx_description
1 polymer ?
#
loop_
_entity_poly.entity_id
_entity_poly.type
_entity_poly.pdbx_seq_one_letter_code
_entity_poly.pdbx_strand_id
1 'polypeptide(L)'
;MKLTYISNFFNHHQKFISDALFDKCDSYYFIETEKLPEERKRLGYSTIEAKYLKNADEGIEDVIRSSDAIVFGSAPRGLIESEKKNKLIFFYTERPLKLGLSVAGYFPRLIKWHIITLGYKKQYLLCSSAFTAADYAKFGMYRNRAYKWGYFPETKIY
;
A
#
# COMPACT_ATOMS: atom_id res chain seq x y z
N MET A 1 9.77 3.42 16.04
CA MET A 1 8.52 3.62 15.26
C MET A 1 7.87 2.27 15.01
N LYS A 2 6.58 2.15 15.30
CA LYS A 2 5.78 0.97 14.99
C LYS A 2 5.13 1.15 13.62
N LEU A 3 5.42 0.25 12.68
CA LEU A 3 4.95 0.33 11.30
C LEU A 3 4.16 -0.92 10.92
N THR A 4 3.00 -0.73 10.29
CA THR A 4 2.23 -1.83 9.71
C THR A 4 2.07 -1.62 8.21
N TYR A 5 2.39 -2.66 7.43
CA TYR A 5 2.12 -2.69 6.00
C TYR A 5 0.92 -3.61 5.73
N ILE A 6 -0.11 -3.11 5.07
CA ILE A 6 -1.34 -3.85 4.76
C ILE A 6 -1.48 -3.95 3.25
N SER A 7 -1.60 -5.16 2.72
CA SER A 7 -1.83 -5.39 1.29
C SER A 7 -2.58 -6.71 1.07
N ASN A 8 -2.94 -6.99 -0.19
CA ASN A 8 -3.68 -8.22 -0.54
C ASN A 8 -2.91 -9.48 -0.17
N PHE A 9 -1.79 -9.78 -0.82
CA PHE A 9 -0.96 -10.93 -0.50
C PHE A 9 0.52 -10.54 -0.45
N PHE A 10 1.28 -11.27 0.37
CA PHE A 10 2.72 -11.08 0.51
C PHE A 10 3.47 -11.84 -0.59
N ASN A 11 4.38 -11.18 -1.28
CA ASN A 11 5.14 -11.78 -2.37
C ASN A 11 6.59 -11.24 -2.43
N HIS A 12 7.38 -11.77 -3.36
CA HIS A 12 8.79 -11.43 -3.50
C HIS A 12 9.08 -9.94 -3.74
N HIS A 13 8.13 -9.16 -4.28
CA HIS A 13 8.31 -7.72 -4.45
C HIS A 13 8.22 -6.94 -3.12
N GLN A 14 7.47 -7.46 -2.15
CA GLN A 14 7.37 -6.85 -0.83
C GLN A 14 8.40 -7.41 0.16
N LYS A 15 8.89 -8.64 -0.04
CA LYS A 15 9.76 -9.30 0.92
C LYS A 15 11.01 -8.48 1.23
N PHE A 16 11.75 -8.06 0.23
CA PHE A 16 13.02 -7.37 0.41
C PHE A 16 12.87 -6.06 1.20
N ILE A 17 11.86 -5.25 0.85
CA ILE A 17 11.61 -4.00 1.58
C ILE A 17 11.06 -4.28 2.99
N SER A 18 10.26 -5.33 3.16
CA SER A 18 9.71 -5.71 4.47
C SER A 18 10.79 -6.22 5.42
N ASP A 19 11.76 -7.01 4.94
CA ASP A 19 12.93 -7.43 5.73
C ASP A 19 13.72 -6.19 6.21
N ALA A 20 13.99 -5.23 5.32
CA ALA A 20 14.69 -4.02 5.68
C ALA A 20 13.91 -3.12 6.66
N LEU A 21 12.59 -3.09 6.57
CA LEU A 21 11.74 -2.34 7.50
C LEU A 21 11.63 -3.04 8.86
N PHE A 22 11.58 -4.36 8.87
CA PHE A 22 11.58 -5.16 10.09
C PHE A 22 12.84 -4.90 10.93
N ASP A 23 14.01 -4.81 10.29
CA ASP A 23 15.28 -4.54 10.97
C ASP A 23 15.42 -3.09 11.48
N LYS A 24 14.65 -2.14 10.92
CA LYS A 24 14.77 -0.70 11.22
C LYS A 24 13.68 -0.15 12.14
N CYS A 25 12.56 -0.86 12.28
CA CYS A 25 11.43 -0.43 13.10
C CYS A 25 11.48 -1.10 14.48
N ASP A 26 10.96 -0.43 15.51
CA ASP A 26 10.82 -1.02 16.84
C ASP A 26 9.82 -2.18 16.82
N SER A 27 8.83 -2.09 15.91
CA SER A 27 7.89 -3.15 15.58
C SER A 27 7.43 -3.00 14.15
N TYR A 28 7.44 -4.09 13.40
CA TYR A 28 6.97 -4.14 12.02
C TYR A 28 6.08 -5.36 11.80
N TYR A 29 4.94 -5.16 11.13
CA TYR A 29 4.07 -6.23 10.68
C TYR A 29 3.65 -6.01 9.23
N PHE A 30 3.60 -7.10 8.47
CA PHE A 30 2.92 -7.14 7.18
C PHE A 30 1.60 -7.92 7.36
N ILE A 31 0.48 -7.27 7.06
CA ILE A 31 -0.86 -7.88 7.11
C ILE A 31 -1.28 -8.24 5.70
N GLU A 32 -1.47 -9.53 5.48
CA GLU A 32 -1.98 -10.11 4.25
C GLU A 32 -3.51 -10.27 4.36
N THR A 33 -4.26 -9.69 3.41
CA THR A 33 -5.73 -9.71 3.44
C THR A 33 -6.36 -10.76 2.53
N GLU A 34 -5.57 -11.38 1.67
CA GLU A 34 -6.01 -12.40 0.71
C GLU A 34 -4.95 -13.50 0.61
N LYS A 35 -5.37 -14.74 0.44
CA LYS A 35 -4.47 -15.83 0.09
C LYS A 35 -3.95 -15.66 -1.33
N LEU A 36 -2.72 -16.11 -1.60
CA LEU A 36 -2.13 -16.06 -2.93
C LEU A 36 -3.02 -16.83 -3.93
N PRO A 37 -3.55 -16.17 -4.98
CA PRO A 37 -4.43 -16.81 -5.96
C PRO A 37 -3.71 -17.90 -6.76
N GLU A 38 -4.42 -18.95 -7.13
CA GLU A 38 -3.87 -20.07 -7.91
C GLU A 38 -3.31 -19.62 -9.28
N GLU A 39 -3.94 -18.60 -9.89
CA GLU A 39 -3.43 -17.99 -11.11
C GLU A 39 -2.03 -17.41 -10.93
N ARG A 40 -1.77 -16.75 -9.78
CA ARG A 40 -0.45 -16.21 -9.46
C ARG A 40 0.57 -17.30 -9.21
N LYS A 41 0.17 -18.39 -8.55
CA LYS A 41 1.05 -19.55 -8.36
C LYS A 41 1.49 -20.15 -9.70
N ARG A 42 0.57 -20.25 -10.67
CA ARG A 42 0.89 -20.69 -12.05
C ARG A 42 1.89 -19.78 -12.76
N LEU A 43 1.95 -18.52 -12.40
CA LEU A 43 2.93 -17.54 -12.91
C LEU A 43 4.27 -17.56 -12.13
N GLY A 44 4.47 -18.54 -11.25
CA GLY A 44 5.71 -18.71 -10.50
C GLY A 44 5.78 -17.96 -9.16
N TYR A 45 4.66 -17.36 -8.71
CA TYR A 45 4.61 -16.80 -7.37
C TYR A 45 4.50 -17.92 -6.33
N SER A 46 5.27 -17.82 -5.27
CA SER A 46 5.23 -18.76 -4.14
C SER A 46 4.76 -18.07 -2.87
N THR A 47 4.18 -18.84 -1.97
CA THR A 47 3.93 -18.41 -0.60
C THR A 47 5.27 -18.20 0.09
N ILE A 48 5.41 -17.08 0.77
CA ILE A 48 6.63 -16.70 1.48
C ILE A 48 6.28 -16.58 2.95
N GLU A 49 7.04 -17.27 3.79
CA GLU A 49 6.92 -17.14 5.25
C GLU A 49 7.85 -16.05 5.77
N ALA A 50 7.37 -15.29 6.74
CA ALA A 50 8.16 -14.27 7.43
C ALA A 50 7.66 -14.09 8.88
N LYS A 51 8.56 -13.80 9.81
CA LYS A 51 8.26 -13.61 11.25
C LYS A 51 7.26 -12.49 11.52
N TYR A 52 7.20 -11.51 10.64
CA TYR A 52 6.35 -10.32 10.73
C TYR A 52 5.04 -10.45 9.93
N LEU A 53 4.83 -11.58 9.23
CA LEU A 53 3.63 -11.82 8.43
C LEU A 53 2.45 -12.20 9.34
N LYS A 54 1.30 -11.56 9.13
CA LYS A 54 0.02 -11.87 9.76
C LYS A 54 -1.09 -11.96 8.73
N ASN A 55 -2.03 -12.87 8.96
CA ASN A 55 -3.27 -12.93 8.18
C ASN A 55 -4.33 -12.02 8.77
N ALA A 56 -5.21 -11.47 7.94
CA ALA A 56 -6.27 -10.56 8.38
C ALA A 56 -7.29 -11.21 9.34
N ASP A 57 -7.36 -12.52 9.36
CA ASP A 57 -8.28 -13.28 10.23
C ASP A 57 -7.77 -13.42 11.69
N GLU A 58 -6.59 -12.89 12.02
CA GLU A 58 -5.87 -13.11 13.29
C GLU A 58 -6.05 -11.98 14.33
N GLY A 59 -7.15 -11.22 14.31
CA GLY A 59 -7.39 -10.16 15.30
C GLY A 59 -6.39 -9.00 15.17
N ILE A 60 -6.23 -8.49 13.96
CA ILE A 60 -5.23 -7.49 13.58
C ILE A 60 -5.54 -6.05 14.02
N GLU A 61 -6.72 -5.79 14.57
CA GLU A 61 -7.17 -4.45 14.96
C GLU A 61 -6.22 -3.80 15.97
N ASP A 62 -5.72 -4.56 16.93
CA ASP A 62 -4.79 -4.04 17.95
C ASP A 62 -3.42 -3.72 17.34
N VAL A 63 -2.98 -4.50 16.35
CA VAL A 63 -1.76 -4.22 15.59
C VAL A 63 -1.89 -2.91 14.84
N ILE A 64 -3.00 -2.73 14.10
CA ILE A 64 -3.30 -1.50 13.35
C ILE A 64 -3.42 -0.31 14.32
N ARG A 65 -4.15 -0.48 15.42
CA ARG A 65 -4.36 0.57 16.42
C ARG A 65 -3.06 0.99 17.11
N SER A 66 -2.15 0.07 17.39
CA SER A 66 -0.87 0.35 18.04
C SER A 66 0.20 0.92 17.13
N SER A 67 -0.01 0.93 15.81
CA SER A 67 0.94 1.45 14.83
C SER A 67 1.05 2.98 14.86
N ASP A 68 2.24 3.51 14.69
CA ASP A 68 2.48 4.95 14.48
C ASP A 68 2.18 5.35 13.02
N ALA A 69 2.48 4.45 12.09
CA ALA A 69 2.29 4.63 10.67
C ALA A 69 1.78 3.37 9.96
N ILE A 70 1.06 3.55 8.87
CA ILE A 70 0.51 2.47 8.06
C ILE A 70 0.93 2.68 6.60
N VAL A 71 1.55 1.67 5.98
CA VAL A 71 1.66 1.56 4.52
C VAL A 71 0.47 0.74 4.03
N PHE A 72 -0.34 1.32 3.16
CA PHE A 72 -1.58 0.73 2.70
C PHE A 72 -1.56 0.50 1.18
N GLY A 73 -1.52 -0.75 0.78
CA GLY A 73 -1.53 -1.19 -0.61
C GLY A 73 -2.92 -1.61 -1.11
N SER A 74 -2.97 -2.73 -1.83
CA SER A 74 -4.23 -3.30 -2.33
C SER A 74 -4.93 -4.10 -1.24
N ALA A 75 -5.75 -3.44 -0.44
CA ALA A 75 -6.51 -4.05 0.66
C ALA A 75 -7.87 -3.36 0.84
N PRO A 76 -8.84 -3.99 1.51
CA PRO A 76 -10.12 -3.36 1.85
C PRO A 76 -9.92 -2.15 2.78
N ARG A 77 -10.38 -0.98 2.37
CA ARG A 77 -10.19 0.28 3.12
C ARG A 77 -10.85 0.29 4.50
N GLY A 78 -11.87 -0.53 4.71
CA GLY A 78 -12.53 -0.68 6.01
C GLY A 78 -11.56 -0.99 7.15
N LEU A 79 -10.46 -1.69 6.86
CA LEU A 79 -9.44 -2.05 7.85
C LEU A 79 -8.75 -0.85 8.53
N ILE A 80 -8.72 0.30 7.86
CA ILE A 80 -8.06 1.52 8.37
C ILE A 80 -9.02 2.69 8.56
N GLU A 81 -10.33 2.46 8.45
CA GLU A 81 -11.33 3.53 8.48
C GLU A 81 -11.35 4.26 9.85
N SER A 82 -11.20 3.52 10.96
CA SER A 82 -11.11 4.08 12.31
C SER A 82 -9.85 4.94 12.50
N GLU A 83 -8.79 4.66 11.78
CA GLU A 83 -7.46 5.25 11.96
C GLU A 83 -7.19 6.46 11.05
N LYS A 84 -8.05 6.74 10.09
CA LYS A 84 -7.85 7.77 9.04
C LYS A 84 -7.60 9.19 9.56
N LYS A 85 -8.06 9.51 10.77
CA LYS A 85 -7.89 10.84 11.37
C LYS A 85 -6.61 10.95 12.20
N ASN A 86 -6.14 9.84 12.74
CA ASN A 86 -5.12 9.81 13.80
C ASN A 86 -3.76 9.34 13.31
N LYS A 87 -3.73 8.46 12.31
CA LYS A 87 -2.51 7.81 11.84
C LYS A 87 -1.88 8.50 10.64
N LEU A 88 -0.58 8.28 10.52
CA LEU A 88 0.20 8.58 9.33
C LEU A 88 -0.02 7.44 8.31
N ILE A 89 -0.67 7.73 7.18
CA ILE A 89 -1.03 6.72 6.20
C ILE A 89 -0.34 6.98 4.86
N PHE A 90 0.42 6.00 4.40
CA PHE A 90 1.08 5.99 3.12
C PHE A 90 0.34 5.06 2.16
N PHE A 91 -0.35 5.61 1.17
CA PHE A 91 -0.98 4.81 0.13
C PHE A 91 0.06 4.38 -0.91
N TYR A 92 0.33 3.08 -0.98
CA TYR A 92 1.16 2.49 -2.01
C TYR A 92 0.29 2.07 -3.20
N THR A 93 0.54 2.66 -4.36
CA THR A 93 -0.31 2.41 -5.52
C THR A 93 0.43 2.58 -6.84
N GLU A 94 -0.10 1.92 -7.85
CA GLU A 94 0.29 2.07 -9.23
C GLU A 94 -0.40 3.26 -9.91
N ARG A 95 -0.07 3.47 -11.17
CA ARG A 95 -0.67 4.52 -12.01
C ARG A 95 -2.19 4.35 -12.14
N PRO A 96 -3.01 5.34 -11.78
CA PRO A 96 -4.44 5.29 -11.99
C PRO A 96 -4.84 5.51 -13.47
N LEU A 97 -3.94 6.07 -14.27
CA LEU A 97 -4.19 6.44 -15.67
C LEU A 97 -3.37 5.59 -16.67
N LYS A 98 -3.17 4.30 -16.38
CA LYS A 98 -2.45 3.38 -17.30
C LYS A 98 -3.04 3.35 -18.71
N LEU A 99 -4.37 3.44 -18.83
CA LEU A 99 -5.12 3.43 -20.08
C LEU A 99 -5.46 4.85 -20.60
N GLY A 100 -4.79 5.87 -20.08
CA GLY A 100 -5.06 7.26 -20.42
C GLY A 100 -6.24 7.88 -19.67
N LEU A 101 -6.58 9.09 -20.05
CA LEU A 101 -7.65 9.90 -19.45
C LEU A 101 -8.52 10.49 -20.58
N SER A 102 -9.79 10.08 -20.64
CA SER A 102 -10.78 10.71 -21.48
C SER A 102 -11.51 11.84 -20.75
N VAL A 103 -12.04 12.81 -21.47
CA VAL A 103 -12.83 13.91 -20.88
C VAL A 103 -14.03 13.35 -20.10
N ALA A 104 -14.75 12.38 -20.68
CA ALA A 104 -15.89 11.73 -20.03
C ALA A 104 -15.47 10.96 -18.75
N GLY A 105 -14.27 10.41 -18.72
CA GLY A 105 -13.76 9.67 -17.55
C GLY A 105 -13.13 10.54 -16.47
N TYR A 106 -12.89 11.83 -16.72
CA TYR A 106 -12.22 12.72 -15.79
C TYR A 106 -13.07 12.99 -14.54
N PHE A 107 -14.27 13.49 -14.69
CA PHE A 107 -15.13 13.89 -13.58
C PHE A 107 -15.52 12.74 -12.65
N PRO A 108 -15.95 11.56 -13.13
CA PRO A 108 -16.20 10.42 -12.26
C PRO A 108 -14.98 9.99 -11.46
N ARG A 109 -13.78 10.01 -12.06
CA ARG A 109 -12.53 9.69 -11.36
C ARG A 109 -12.15 10.75 -10.34
N LEU A 110 -12.32 12.03 -10.67
CA LEU A 110 -12.10 13.14 -9.74
C LEU A 110 -12.96 12.97 -8.47
N ILE A 111 -14.25 12.78 -8.65
CA ILE A 111 -15.20 12.57 -7.54
C ILE A 111 -14.84 11.33 -6.74
N LYS A 112 -14.61 10.20 -7.41
CA LYS A 112 -14.20 8.94 -6.78
C LYS A 112 -12.98 9.13 -5.90
N TRP A 113 -11.91 9.73 -6.42
CA TRP A 113 -10.66 9.89 -5.67
C TRP A 113 -10.81 10.82 -4.48
N HIS A 114 -11.56 11.93 -4.61
CA HIS A 114 -11.82 12.83 -3.50
C HIS A 114 -12.68 12.19 -2.41
N ILE A 115 -13.72 11.43 -2.77
CA ILE A 115 -14.55 10.71 -1.79
C ILE A 115 -13.73 9.69 -1.01
N ILE A 116 -12.95 8.85 -1.68
CA ILE A 116 -12.21 7.77 -1.01
C ILE A 116 -11.03 8.26 -0.19
N THR A 117 -10.62 9.53 -0.33
CA THR A 117 -9.59 10.16 0.50
C THR A 117 -10.16 11.12 1.54
N LEU A 118 -11.47 11.28 1.57
CA LEU A 118 -12.15 12.17 2.51
C LEU A 118 -11.90 11.70 3.96
N GLY A 119 -11.50 12.65 4.80
CA GLY A 119 -11.28 12.40 6.22
C GLY A 119 -9.86 11.95 6.60
N TYR A 120 -9.02 11.55 5.64
CA TYR A 120 -7.61 11.25 5.92
C TYR A 120 -6.82 12.56 6.12
N LYS A 121 -6.40 12.84 7.35
CA LYS A 121 -5.68 14.08 7.67
C LYS A 121 -4.20 14.04 7.28
N LYS A 122 -3.54 12.89 7.53
CA LYS A 122 -2.09 12.69 7.32
C LYS A 122 -1.87 11.59 6.29
N GLN A 123 -2.21 11.88 5.03
CA GLN A 123 -2.06 10.93 3.94
C GLN A 123 -0.97 11.33 2.96
N TYR A 124 -0.22 10.33 2.54
CA TYR A 124 0.89 10.44 1.60
C TYR A 124 0.78 9.36 0.53
N LEU A 125 1.46 9.57 -0.59
CA LEU A 125 1.47 8.64 -1.71
C LEU A 125 2.86 8.04 -1.87
N LEU A 126 2.96 6.72 -1.90
CA LEU A 126 4.15 5.98 -2.30
C LEU A 126 3.97 5.52 -3.75
N CYS A 127 4.75 6.10 -4.65
CA CYS A 127 4.60 5.92 -6.09
C CYS A 127 5.37 4.69 -6.57
N SER A 128 4.68 3.67 -7.07
CA SER A 128 5.32 2.48 -7.67
C SER A 128 5.91 2.73 -9.06
N SER A 129 5.60 3.87 -9.70
CA SER A 129 6.17 4.26 -10.99
C SER A 129 6.44 5.76 -11.06
N ALA A 130 7.30 6.16 -12.02
CA ALA A 130 7.68 7.56 -12.26
C ALA A 130 6.49 8.48 -12.59
N PHE A 131 5.40 7.94 -13.13
CA PHE A 131 4.23 8.72 -13.57
C PHE A 131 3.09 8.76 -12.55
N THR A 132 3.16 7.97 -11.47
CA THR A 132 2.07 7.85 -10.50
C THR A 132 1.72 9.20 -9.85
N ALA A 133 2.72 9.96 -9.42
CA ALA A 133 2.52 11.29 -8.82
C ALA A 133 1.86 12.27 -9.82
N ALA A 134 2.33 12.30 -11.06
CA ALA A 134 1.77 13.17 -12.11
C ALA A 134 0.33 12.81 -12.45
N ASP A 135 -0.01 11.51 -12.47
CA ASP A 135 -1.38 11.06 -12.72
C ASP A 135 -2.35 11.51 -11.61
N TYR A 136 -1.95 11.40 -10.34
CA TYR A 136 -2.77 11.88 -9.21
C TYR A 136 -2.84 13.42 -9.15
N ALA A 137 -1.79 14.12 -9.54
CA ALA A 137 -1.77 15.58 -9.58
C ALA A 137 -2.79 16.16 -10.56
N LYS A 138 -3.16 15.44 -11.64
CA LYS A 138 -4.25 15.83 -12.56
C LYS A 138 -5.61 15.93 -11.86
N PHE A 139 -5.80 15.22 -10.76
CA PHE A 139 -6.98 15.28 -9.91
C PHE A 139 -6.80 16.19 -8.67
N GLY A 140 -5.73 16.99 -8.62
CA GLY A 140 -5.43 17.88 -7.49
C GLY A 140 -4.96 17.18 -6.22
N MET A 141 -4.60 15.89 -6.31
CA MET A 141 -4.27 15.05 -5.15
C MET A 141 -2.78 14.99 -4.86
N TYR A 142 -2.42 14.76 -3.61
CA TYR A 142 -1.06 14.50 -3.11
C TYR A 142 0.00 15.54 -3.52
N ARG A 143 -0.37 16.78 -3.78
CA ARG A 143 0.61 17.87 -4.02
C ARG A 143 1.59 17.96 -2.85
N ASN A 144 2.89 17.87 -3.13
CA ASN A 144 3.98 17.85 -2.13
C ASN A 144 3.88 16.72 -1.07
N ARG A 145 3.09 15.68 -1.34
CA ARG A 145 2.89 14.52 -0.47
C ARG A 145 3.02 13.19 -1.21
N ALA A 146 3.69 13.19 -2.35
CA ALA A 146 3.99 12.00 -3.14
C ALA A 146 5.49 11.72 -3.12
N TYR A 147 5.87 10.50 -2.81
CA TYR A 147 7.24 10.06 -2.69
C TYR A 147 7.54 8.95 -3.67
N LYS A 148 8.74 8.95 -4.23
CA LYS A 148 9.24 7.85 -5.04
C LYS A 148 9.38 6.61 -4.15
N TRP A 149 8.85 5.49 -4.61
CA TRP A 149 8.95 4.21 -3.93
C TRP A 149 9.48 3.15 -4.89
N GLY A 150 8.64 2.53 -5.71
CA GLY A 150 9.01 1.53 -6.71
C GLY A 150 8.71 0.11 -6.27
N TYR A 151 9.25 -0.83 -7.02
CA TYR A 151 9.30 -2.24 -6.68
C TYR A 151 10.71 -2.58 -6.20
N PHE A 152 10.82 -3.51 -5.26
CA PHE A 152 12.09 -3.92 -4.66
C PHE A 152 12.32 -5.43 -4.90
N PRO A 153 12.59 -5.85 -6.15
CA PRO A 153 12.91 -7.25 -6.43
C PRO A 153 14.25 -7.63 -5.78
N GLU A 154 14.39 -8.88 -5.41
CA GLU A 154 15.66 -9.43 -4.97
C GLU A 154 16.71 -9.25 -6.08
N THR A 155 17.82 -8.63 -5.77
CA THR A 155 18.95 -8.50 -6.70
C THR A 155 19.91 -9.64 -6.44
N LYS A 156 19.97 -10.63 -7.34
CA LYS A 156 21.01 -11.66 -7.31
C LYS A 156 22.27 -11.09 -7.91
N ILE A 157 23.34 -11.07 -7.12
CA ILE A 157 24.68 -10.79 -7.62
C ILE A 157 25.24 -12.12 -8.11
N TYR A 158 25.47 -12.22 -9.42
CA TYR A 158 26.10 -13.41 -10.05
C TYR A 158 27.61 -13.23 -10.11
#